data_aa82dd3ab88c50174c2f1a36b8f4f1e8
#
_entry.id   aa82dd3ab88c50174c2f1a36b8f4f1e8
#
_cell.length_a   1.000
_cell.length_b   1.000
_cell.length_c   1.000
_cell.angle_alpha   90.00
_cell.angle_beta   90.00
_cell.angle_gamma   90.00
#
_symmetry.space_group_name_H-M   'P 1'
#
loop_
_entity.id
_entity.type
_entity.pdbx_description
1 polymer ?
#
loop_
_entity_poly.entity_id
_entity_poly.type
_entity_poly.pdbx_seq_one_letter_code
_entity_poly.pdbx_strand_id
1 'polypeptide(L)'
;MINIFEVNETNKMIEQENLDVRTITMGISLLDCIDSDLAVLNEKIYKKITTCAKDLVSTGEAISGEYGIPIVNKRISVTPIALIGGAACKTKEDFVTIAETLDKAAKVVGVNFIGGYSALVSKGMTPAERLLIESIPQAMAKTERVCSSVNVGSTRTGINMDAVKLMGEIVLETAKATKDQDSLGCAKLVVFCNAPDDNPFMAGAFHGVTEADTIINVGVSGPGVVKTALEQVRGKDFETLCEMIKRTAFKVTRVGQLVAQEASRRLGVKFGIVDLSLAPTPAIGDSVAEILEEIGLEHAGAPGTTAALALLNDQVKKGGVMASTAVGGLSGAFIPVSEDQGMIDAVNAGALTFEKLEAMTCVCSVGLDMIAIPGDTKASTIAGIIADESAIGMVNQKTTAVRLIPVIGKGVGEVVEFGGLLGYAPIMPVNQFSCDAFVQRGGRIPAPIHSFKN
;
A
#
# COMPACT_ATOMS: atom_id res chain seq x y z
N MET A 1 28.85 10.51 -22.78
CA MET A 1 28.17 10.71 -24.08
C MET A 1 26.79 10.13 -23.91
N ILE A 2 25.74 10.92 -24.13
CA ILE A 2 24.33 10.42 -24.01
C ILE A 2 24.11 9.49 -25.20
N ASN A 3 23.70 8.25 -24.91
CA ASN A 3 23.36 7.27 -25.92
C ASN A 3 21.92 7.54 -26.41
N ILE A 4 21.75 7.91 -27.67
CA ILE A 4 20.45 8.23 -28.25
C ILE A 4 19.47 7.06 -28.19
N PHE A 5 19.96 5.83 -28.21
CA PHE A 5 19.11 4.64 -28.08
C PHE A 5 18.52 4.52 -26.66
N GLU A 6 19.29 4.84 -25.61
CA GLU A 6 18.79 4.85 -24.23
C GLU A 6 17.78 5.96 -23.99
N VAL A 7 17.97 7.13 -24.61
CA VAL A 7 16.99 8.23 -24.56
C VAL A 7 15.67 7.79 -25.21
N ASN A 8 15.76 7.24 -26.44
CA ASN A 8 14.57 6.76 -27.15
C ASN A 8 13.85 5.63 -26.40
N GLU A 9 14.60 4.72 -25.77
CA GLU A 9 14.04 3.66 -24.97
C GLU A 9 13.28 4.22 -23.74
N THR A 10 13.88 5.20 -23.04
CA THR A 10 13.21 5.84 -21.90
C THR A 10 11.95 6.58 -22.32
N ASN A 11 11.99 7.31 -23.42
CA ASN A 11 10.81 7.99 -23.97
C ASN A 11 9.69 6.97 -24.30
N LYS A 12 10.04 5.85 -24.93
CA LYS A 12 9.08 4.79 -25.24
C LYS A 12 8.46 4.20 -23.97
N MET A 13 9.27 3.95 -22.94
CA MET A 13 8.77 3.45 -21.64
C MET A 13 7.74 4.40 -21.03
N ILE A 14 7.94 5.72 -21.14
CA ILE A 14 7.04 6.75 -20.62
C ILE A 14 5.79 6.90 -21.49
N GLU A 15 5.95 7.05 -22.81
CA GLU A 15 4.85 7.41 -23.71
C GLU A 15 3.95 6.24 -24.10
N GLN A 16 4.47 5.00 -24.12
CA GLN A 16 3.80 3.82 -24.66
C GLN A 16 3.65 2.67 -23.68
N GLU A 17 4.46 2.63 -22.63
CA GLU A 17 4.56 1.46 -21.72
C GLU A 17 4.16 1.80 -20.27
N ASN A 18 3.52 2.96 -20.06
CA ASN A 18 2.99 3.43 -18.77
C ASN A 18 4.02 3.51 -17.63
N LEU A 19 5.30 3.83 -17.92
CA LEU A 19 6.28 4.14 -16.88
C LEU A 19 5.88 5.42 -16.15
N ASP A 20 5.69 5.33 -14.84
CA ASP A 20 5.44 6.49 -14.01
C ASP A 20 6.28 6.50 -12.71
N VAL A 21 6.48 7.70 -12.18
CA VAL A 21 6.79 7.89 -10.77
C VAL A 21 5.46 8.00 -10.05
N ARG A 22 5.05 6.89 -9.43
CA ARG A 22 3.75 6.78 -8.79
C ARG A 22 3.57 7.81 -7.68
N THR A 23 4.65 8.10 -6.94
CA THR A 23 4.59 9.09 -5.86
C THR A 23 5.95 9.64 -5.48
N ILE A 24 5.98 10.94 -5.13
CA ILE A 24 6.97 11.51 -4.22
C ILE A 24 6.28 11.67 -2.87
N THR A 25 6.82 11.00 -1.84
CA THR A 25 6.26 11.03 -0.49
C THR A 25 7.26 11.67 0.47
N MET A 26 6.81 12.71 1.18
CA MET A 26 7.58 13.31 2.26
C MET A 26 7.20 12.66 3.58
N GLY A 27 8.15 11.96 4.21
CA GLY A 27 8.02 11.52 5.60
C GLY A 27 8.31 12.68 6.54
N ILE A 28 7.45 12.87 7.55
CA ILE A 28 7.58 13.96 8.53
C ILE A 28 7.39 13.39 9.94
N SER A 29 8.41 13.49 10.77
CA SER A 29 8.30 13.17 12.20
C SER A 29 7.44 14.20 12.91
N LEU A 30 6.49 13.74 13.73
CA LEU A 30 5.63 14.58 14.57
C LEU A 30 5.97 14.43 16.06
N LEU A 31 7.10 13.79 16.40
CA LEU A 31 7.47 13.54 17.80
C LEU A 31 7.64 14.82 18.61
N ASP A 32 8.13 15.89 18.00
CA ASP A 32 8.29 17.22 18.63
C ASP A 32 6.96 18.00 18.74
N CYS A 33 5.89 17.50 18.12
CA CYS A 33 4.56 18.09 18.25
C CYS A 33 3.81 17.63 19.50
N ILE A 34 4.26 16.55 20.18
CA ILE A 34 3.56 15.97 21.33
C ILE A 34 3.26 17.04 22.37
N ASP A 35 2.01 17.07 22.83
CA ASP A 35 1.52 17.96 23.87
C ASP A 35 0.38 17.27 24.64
N SER A 36 0.12 17.71 25.86
CA SER A 36 -1.01 17.24 26.66
C SER A 36 -2.30 18.01 26.38
N ASP A 37 -2.20 19.20 25.77
CA ASP A 37 -3.33 20.00 25.29
C ASP A 37 -3.61 19.67 23.82
N LEU A 38 -4.82 19.21 23.53
CA LEU A 38 -5.23 18.79 22.19
C LEU A 38 -5.21 19.93 21.17
N ALA A 39 -5.57 21.14 21.58
CA ALA A 39 -5.57 22.29 20.69
C ALA A 39 -4.15 22.70 20.30
N VAL A 40 -3.22 22.69 21.27
CA VAL A 40 -1.80 22.96 21.05
C VAL A 40 -1.18 21.86 20.17
N LEU A 41 -1.49 20.60 20.44
CA LEU A 41 -1.05 19.46 19.61
C LEU A 41 -1.47 19.63 18.14
N ASN A 42 -2.74 19.92 17.91
CA ASN A 42 -3.29 20.13 16.56
C ASN A 42 -2.63 21.31 15.84
N GLU A 43 -2.39 22.43 16.55
CA GLU A 43 -1.70 23.60 16.00
C GLU A 43 -0.26 23.26 15.59
N LYS A 44 0.49 22.56 16.44
CA LYS A 44 1.87 22.12 16.15
C LYS A 44 1.92 21.19 14.93
N ILE A 45 1.04 20.19 14.86
CA ILE A 45 0.92 19.28 13.73
C ILE A 45 0.67 20.05 12.43
N TYR A 46 -0.36 20.89 12.43
CA TYR A 46 -0.71 21.71 11.26
C TYR A 46 0.46 22.57 10.80
N LYS A 47 1.09 23.32 11.72
CA LYS A 47 2.22 24.19 11.43
C LYS A 47 3.41 23.43 10.89
N LYS A 48 3.77 22.30 11.49
CA LYS A 48 4.91 21.49 11.04
C LYS A 48 4.70 20.96 9.62
N ILE A 49 3.56 20.34 9.35
CA ILE A 49 3.25 19.80 8.02
C ILE A 49 3.25 20.90 6.96
N THR A 50 2.53 22.01 7.20
CA THR A 50 2.44 23.10 6.23
C THR A 50 3.75 23.84 6.03
N THR A 51 4.68 23.80 6.98
CA THR A 51 6.02 24.37 6.84
C THR A 51 6.94 23.44 6.05
N CYS A 52 7.00 22.17 6.44
CA CYS A 52 7.91 21.20 5.83
C CYS A 52 7.54 20.89 4.37
N ALA A 53 6.24 20.72 4.09
CA ALA A 53 5.77 20.26 2.78
C ALA A 53 5.30 21.39 1.83
N LYS A 54 5.53 22.67 2.18
CA LYS A 54 5.02 23.83 1.41
C LYS A 54 5.38 23.80 -0.08
N ASP A 55 6.56 23.31 -0.41
CA ASP A 55 7.12 23.30 -1.78
C ASP A 55 7.09 21.90 -2.42
N LEU A 56 6.50 20.89 -1.75
CA LEU A 56 6.52 19.50 -2.21
C LEU A 56 5.81 19.33 -3.56
N VAL A 57 4.62 19.87 -3.69
CA VAL A 57 3.79 19.72 -4.89
C VAL A 57 4.41 20.47 -6.06
N SER A 58 4.77 21.75 -5.89
CA SER A 58 5.38 22.56 -6.94
C SER A 58 6.73 21.99 -7.41
N THR A 59 7.53 21.44 -6.49
CA THR A 59 8.79 20.76 -6.83
C THR A 59 8.53 19.50 -7.65
N GLY A 60 7.55 18.67 -7.27
CA GLY A 60 7.18 17.48 -8.04
C GLY A 60 6.70 17.81 -9.45
N GLU A 61 5.88 18.85 -9.60
CA GLU A 61 5.39 19.31 -10.90
C GLU A 61 6.52 19.89 -11.78
N ALA A 62 7.42 20.65 -11.20
CA ALA A 62 8.58 21.18 -11.92
C ALA A 62 9.49 20.06 -12.42
N ILE A 63 9.78 19.05 -11.59
CA ILE A 63 10.60 17.88 -12.01
C ILE A 63 9.88 17.11 -13.12
N SER A 64 8.58 16.87 -12.98
CA SER A 64 7.78 16.20 -14.00
C SER A 64 7.84 16.93 -15.34
N GLY A 65 7.65 18.25 -15.34
CA GLY A 65 7.71 19.07 -16.55
C GLY A 65 9.09 19.14 -17.19
N GLU A 66 10.17 19.23 -16.38
CA GLU A 66 11.54 19.34 -16.89
C GLU A 66 12.08 18.00 -17.43
N TYR A 67 11.73 16.87 -16.79
CA TYR A 67 12.24 15.55 -17.18
C TYR A 67 11.31 14.81 -18.13
N GLY A 68 10.07 15.28 -18.31
CA GLY A 68 9.06 14.58 -19.09
C GLY A 68 8.58 13.27 -18.43
N ILE A 69 8.89 13.07 -17.15
CA ILE A 69 8.51 11.86 -16.39
C ILE A 69 7.25 12.15 -15.59
N PRO A 70 6.12 11.44 -15.82
CA PRO A 70 4.91 11.62 -15.03
C PRO A 70 5.16 11.35 -13.53
N ILE A 71 4.82 12.32 -12.68
CA ILE A 71 4.79 12.16 -11.22
C ILE A 71 3.35 12.25 -10.78
N VAL A 72 2.71 11.08 -10.61
CA VAL A 72 1.25 10.97 -10.49
C VAL A 72 0.76 11.54 -9.18
N ASN A 73 1.40 11.19 -8.06
CA ASN A 73 1.00 11.64 -6.73
C ASN A 73 2.15 12.36 -5.99
N LYS A 74 1.76 13.31 -5.16
CA LYS A 74 2.59 13.90 -4.11
C LYS A 74 1.90 13.61 -2.80
N ARG A 75 2.61 12.96 -1.86
CA ARG A 75 2.02 12.45 -0.61
C ARG A 75 2.84 12.86 0.60
N ILE A 76 2.23 12.75 1.76
CA ILE A 76 2.89 12.89 3.06
C ILE A 76 2.64 11.62 3.85
N SER A 77 3.64 11.16 4.60
CA SER A 77 3.50 10.19 5.67
C SER A 77 3.98 10.79 6.98
N VAL A 78 3.24 10.60 8.06
CA VAL A 78 3.62 11.14 9.37
C VAL A 78 3.83 10.02 10.39
N THR A 79 4.48 10.33 11.49
CA THR A 79 4.60 9.42 12.65
C THR A 79 3.23 8.89 13.04
N PRO A 80 3.09 7.58 13.38
CA PRO A 80 1.81 7.01 13.78
C PRO A 80 1.11 7.85 14.85
N ILE A 81 -0.08 8.35 14.51
CA ILE A 81 -0.82 9.31 15.35
C ILE A 81 -1.21 8.73 16.71
N ALA A 82 -1.35 7.41 16.84
CA ALA A 82 -1.60 6.81 18.15
C ALA A 82 -0.47 7.09 19.16
N LEU A 83 0.78 7.23 18.68
CA LEU A 83 1.92 7.60 19.52
C LEU A 83 1.91 9.08 19.90
N ILE A 84 1.48 9.92 18.97
CA ILE A 84 1.51 11.39 19.11
C ILE A 84 0.33 11.87 19.96
N GLY A 85 -0.87 11.33 19.72
CA GLY A 85 -2.11 11.75 20.39
C GLY A 85 -2.30 11.18 21.79
N GLY A 86 -1.50 10.20 22.21
CA GLY A 86 -1.75 9.43 23.43
C GLY A 86 -1.77 10.26 24.73
N ALA A 87 -1.06 11.39 24.78
CA ALA A 87 -1.07 12.28 25.94
C ALA A 87 -2.29 13.22 25.99
N ALA A 88 -2.76 13.68 24.83
CA ALA A 88 -3.83 14.67 24.69
C ALA A 88 -5.23 14.03 24.60
N CYS A 89 -5.38 12.95 23.81
CA CYS A 89 -6.66 12.36 23.49
C CYS A 89 -7.22 11.51 24.65
N LYS A 90 -8.48 11.74 25.01
CA LYS A 90 -9.21 11.00 26.04
C LYS A 90 -10.39 10.23 25.47
N THR A 91 -10.85 10.61 24.28
CA THR A 91 -11.98 10.04 23.58
C THR A 91 -11.60 9.73 22.13
N LYS A 92 -12.40 8.92 21.44
CA LYS A 92 -12.20 8.68 20.00
C LYS A 92 -12.47 9.95 19.17
N GLU A 93 -13.35 10.83 19.63
CA GLU A 93 -13.66 12.10 18.99
C GLU A 93 -12.45 13.05 19.00
N ASP A 94 -11.62 13.01 20.05
CA ASP A 94 -10.36 13.76 20.11
C ASP A 94 -9.41 13.34 18.99
N PHE A 95 -9.27 12.03 18.73
CA PHE A 95 -8.49 11.54 17.61
C PHE A 95 -9.06 11.96 16.24
N VAL A 96 -10.40 12.03 16.10
CA VAL A 96 -11.03 12.53 14.87
C VAL A 96 -10.61 13.96 14.58
N THR A 97 -10.46 14.83 15.60
CA THR A 97 -9.98 16.22 15.38
C THR A 97 -8.55 16.27 14.85
N ILE A 98 -7.70 15.29 15.24
CA ILE A 98 -6.35 15.17 14.66
C ILE A 98 -6.45 14.76 13.17
N ALA A 99 -7.33 13.81 12.82
CA ALA A 99 -7.56 13.44 11.41
C ALA A 99 -8.03 14.66 10.59
N GLU A 100 -8.98 15.44 11.10
CA GLU A 100 -9.43 16.66 10.44
C GLU A 100 -8.30 17.70 10.29
N THR A 101 -7.38 17.78 11.26
CA THR A 101 -6.19 18.64 11.20
C THR A 101 -5.21 18.17 10.10
N LEU A 102 -4.97 16.86 9.99
CA LEU A 102 -4.15 16.25 8.92
C LEU A 102 -4.76 16.54 7.54
N ASP A 103 -6.07 16.35 7.39
CA ASP A 103 -6.78 16.61 6.14
C ASP A 103 -6.70 18.07 5.72
N LYS A 104 -6.90 18.99 6.66
CA LYS A 104 -6.75 20.42 6.46
C LYS A 104 -5.33 20.79 6.02
N ALA A 105 -4.31 20.26 6.67
CA ALA A 105 -2.92 20.49 6.30
C ALA A 105 -2.62 19.94 4.90
N ALA A 106 -3.08 18.72 4.59
CA ALA A 106 -2.92 18.09 3.27
C ALA A 106 -3.59 18.91 2.16
N LYS A 107 -4.79 19.47 2.41
CA LYS A 107 -5.49 20.34 1.46
C LYS A 107 -4.73 21.63 1.21
N VAL A 108 -4.16 22.24 2.24
CA VAL A 108 -3.41 23.50 2.12
C VAL A 108 -2.12 23.33 1.33
N VAL A 109 -1.36 22.25 1.56
CA VAL A 109 -0.13 21.97 0.80
C VAL A 109 -0.41 21.33 -0.58
N GLY A 110 -1.65 20.92 -0.85
CA GLY A 110 -2.07 20.40 -2.15
C GLY A 110 -1.72 18.95 -2.42
N VAL A 111 -1.26 18.17 -1.42
CA VAL A 111 -0.92 16.75 -1.62
C VAL A 111 -2.16 15.89 -1.83
N ASN A 112 -2.00 14.78 -2.55
CA ASN A 112 -3.10 13.86 -2.85
C ASN A 112 -3.58 13.09 -1.61
N PHE A 113 -2.63 12.58 -0.81
CA PHE A 113 -2.90 11.80 0.40
C PHE A 113 -1.94 12.14 1.53
N ILE A 114 -2.40 11.92 2.75
CA ILE A 114 -1.59 11.95 3.97
C ILE A 114 -1.84 10.67 4.78
N GLY A 115 -0.78 9.86 4.96
CA GLY A 115 -0.78 8.66 5.79
C GLY A 115 -0.23 8.92 7.19
N GLY A 116 -0.41 7.93 8.07
CA GLY A 116 0.06 8.00 9.45
C GLY A 116 -1.05 8.13 10.49
N TYR A 117 -2.33 8.15 10.07
CA TYR A 117 -3.43 7.95 11.03
C TYR A 117 -3.47 6.49 11.45
N SER A 118 -2.46 6.07 12.20
CA SER A 118 -2.06 4.67 12.34
C SER A 118 -1.81 4.28 13.80
N ALA A 119 -1.98 2.96 14.07
CA ALA A 119 -1.64 2.34 15.34
C ALA A 119 -0.78 1.07 15.13
N LEU A 120 0.24 0.86 15.98
CA LEU A 120 1.18 -0.26 15.90
C LEU A 120 0.97 -1.23 17.07
N VAL A 121 -0.03 -2.11 16.95
CA VAL A 121 -0.55 -2.93 18.06
C VAL A 121 -0.08 -4.39 18.05
N SER A 122 0.91 -4.74 17.22
CA SER A 122 1.47 -6.10 17.21
C SER A 122 2.09 -6.51 18.55
N LYS A 123 2.69 -5.57 19.27
CA LYS A 123 3.26 -5.76 20.62
C LYS A 123 2.21 -5.89 21.74
N GLY A 124 1.06 -5.34 21.54
CA GLY A 124 -0.05 -5.12 22.46
C GLY A 124 -0.74 -3.80 22.14
N MET A 125 -1.90 -3.56 22.69
CA MET A 125 -2.72 -2.39 22.40
C MET A 125 -2.90 -1.56 23.66
N THR A 126 -2.42 -0.32 23.64
CA THR A 126 -2.64 0.67 24.71
C THR A 126 -4.04 1.26 24.63
N PRO A 127 -4.56 1.91 25.69
CA PRO A 127 -5.86 2.60 25.63
C PRO A 127 -5.92 3.67 24.52
N ALA A 128 -4.86 4.41 24.29
CA ALA A 128 -4.80 5.43 23.25
C ALA A 128 -4.83 4.83 21.84
N GLU A 129 -4.09 3.74 21.61
CA GLU A 129 -4.14 3.00 20.33
C GLU A 129 -5.55 2.47 20.05
N ARG A 130 -6.23 1.96 21.10
CA ARG A 130 -7.62 1.50 20.99
C ARG A 130 -8.57 2.64 20.60
N LEU A 131 -8.48 3.80 21.26
CA LEU A 131 -9.29 4.98 20.93
C LEU A 131 -9.08 5.45 19.49
N LEU A 132 -7.83 5.47 19.01
CA LEU A 132 -7.54 5.78 17.61
C LEU A 132 -8.21 4.77 16.68
N ILE A 133 -8.05 3.47 16.92
CA ILE A 133 -8.66 2.43 16.08
C ILE A 133 -10.18 2.58 16.05
N GLU A 134 -10.82 2.78 17.19
CA GLU A 134 -12.27 2.99 17.28
C GLU A 134 -12.75 4.29 16.62
N SER A 135 -11.86 5.26 16.39
CA SER A 135 -12.16 6.52 15.69
C SER A 135 -12.09 6.41 14.16
N ILE A 136 -11.46 5.35 13.61
CA ILE A 136 -11.19 5.20 12.16
C ILE A 136 -12.46 5.35 11.32
N PRO A 137 -13.61 4.70 11.62
CA PRO A 137 -14.81 4.84 10.80
C PRO A 137 -15.26 6.30 10.63
N GLN A 138 -15.26 7.06 11.72
CA GLN A 138 -15.66 8.46 11.72
C GLN A 138 -14.59 9.33 11.03
N ALA A 139 -13.31 9.08 11.26
CA ALA A 139 -12.21 9.79 10.62
C ALA A 139 -12.24 9.61 9.09
N MET A 140 -12.42 8.38 8.61
CA MET A 140 -12.47 8.10 7.16
C MET A 140 -13.71 8.68 6.47
N ALA A 141 -14.83 8.79 7.19
CA ALA A 141 -16.05 9.42 6.68
C ALA A 141 -15.95 10.96 6.62
N LYS A 142 -15.20 11.59 7.54
CA LYS A 142 -15.07 13.06 7.64
C LYS A 142 -13.91 13.64 6.83
N THR A 143 -12.95 12.82 6.40
CA THR A 143 -11.74 13.29 5.73
C THR A 143 -11.64 12.75 4.31
N GLU A 144 -11.05 13.53 3.41
CA GLU A 144 -10.88 13.15 2.02
C GLU A 144 -9.50 12.51 1.76
N ARG A 145 -8.44 13.09 2.33
CA ARG A 145 -7.04 12.79 2.00
C ARG A 145 -6.32 11.93 3.04
N VAL A 146 -6.92 11.75 4.21
CA VAL A 146 -6.31 10.97 5.29
C VAL A 146 -6.43 9.48 5.00
N CYS A 147 -5.30 8.77 5.15
CA CYS A 147 -5.22 7.32 5.08
C CYS A 147 -4.81 6.75 6.43
N SER A 148 -5.34 5.58 6.75
CA SER A 148 -5.16 4.90 8.02
C SER A 148 -4.56 3.51 7.85
N SER A 149 -3.81 3.06 8.86
CA SER A 149 -3.36 1.68 8.95
C SER A 149 -3.24 1.19 10.39
N VAL A 150 -3.41 -0.13 10.57
CA VAL A 150 -3.21 -0.78 11.85
C VAL A 150 -2.31 -2.00 11.66
N ASN A 151 -1.14 -2.02 12.32
CA ASN A 151 -0.24 -3.16 12.27
C ASN A 151 -0.52 -4.12 13.42
N VAL A 152 -1.21 -5.24 13.12
CA VAL A 152 -1.72 -6.19 14.12
C VAL A 152 -0.78 -7.35 14.43
N GLY A 153 0.23 -7.58 13.58
CA GLY A 153 1.14 -8.70 13.70
C GLY A 153 2.57 -8.40 13.28
N SER A 154 3.48 -9.22 13.72
CA SER A 154 4.86 -9.23 13.21
C SER A 154 5.50 -10.60 13.40
N THR A 155 6.53 -10.87 12.59
CA THR A 155 7.36 -12.07 12.74
C THR A 155 7.95 -12.22 14.14
N ARG A 156 8.24 -11.10 14.83
CA ARG A 156 8.86 -11.11 16.18
C ARG A 156 7.85 -11.24 17.32
N THR A 157 6.66 -10.64 17.19
CA THR A 157 5.69 -10.56 18.29
C THR A 157 4.52 -11.53 18.12
N GLY A 158 4.36 -12.15 16.97
CA GLY A 158 3.17 -12.93 16.65
C GLY A 158 2.00 -12.04 16.24
N ILE A 159 0.79 -12.57 16.30
CA ILE A 159 -0.44 -11.90 15.88
C ILE A 159 -1.26 -11.53 17.13
N ASN A 160 -1.66 -10.28 17.23
CA ASN A 160 -2.56 -9.78 18.27
C ASN A 160 -4.02 -10.04 17.84
N MET A 161 -4.59 -11.16 18.30
CA MET A 161 -5.94 -11.58 17.91
C MET A 161 -7.05 -10.68 18.46
N ASP A 162 -6.80 -9.96 19.57
CA ASP A 162 -7.75 -8.96 20.08
C ASP A 162 -7.84 -7.77 19.13
N ALA A 163 -6.69 -7.34 18.57
CA ALA A 163 -6.65 -6.31 17.54
C ALA A 163 -7.24 -6.80 16.20
N VAL A 164 -6.97 -8.04 15.80
CA VAL A 164 -7.55 -8.65 14.59
C VAL A 164 -9.07 -8.69 14.67
N LYS A 165 -9.62 -9.12 15.80
CA LYS A 165 -11.08 -9.10 16.04
C LYS A 165 -11.64 -7.69 15.91
N LEU A 166 -11.04 -6.72 16.59
CA LEU A 166 -11.45 -5.32 16.54
C LEU A 166 -11.38 -4.79 15.11
N MET A 167 -10.32 -5.09 14.35
CA MET A 167 -10.19 -4.63 12.98
C MET A 167 -11.26 -5.20 12.03
N GLY A 168 -11.71 -6.43 12.22
CA GLY A 168 -12.86 -6.95 11.48
C GLY A 168 -14.13 -6.12 11.69
N GLU A 169 -14.39 -5.68 12.92
CA GLU A 169 -15.49 -4.79 13.27
C GLU A 169 -15.28 -3.39 12.64
N ILE A 170 -14.09 -2.80 12.78
CA ILE A 170 -13.75 -1.47 12.28
C ILE A 170 -13.83 -1.38 10.75
N VAL A 171 -13.38 -2.40 10.01
CA VAL A 171 -13.51 -2.42 8.54
C VAL A 171 -14.99 -2.38 8.15
N LEU A 172 -15.83 -3.19 8.78
CA LEU A 172 -17.27 -3.21 8.50
C LEU A 172 -17.96 -1.90 8.90
N GLU A 173 -17.58 -1.31 10.03
CA GLU A 173 -18.10 0.00 10.48
C GLU A 173 -17.66 1.11 9.54
N THR A 174 -16.40 1.08 9.04
CA THR A 174 -15.90 2.04 8.04
C THR A 174 -16.67 1.92 6.73
N ALA A 175 -16.94 0.70 6.28
CA ALA A 175 -17.78 0.46 5.11
C ALA A 175 -19.18 1.08 5.28
N LYS A 176 -19.83 0.84 6.43
CA LYS A 176 -21.15 1.42 6.75
C LYS A 176 -21.12 2.95 6.83
N ALA A 177 -20.09 3.52 7.46
CA ALA A 177 -19.94 4.96 7.63
C ALA A 177 -19.73 5.69 6.28
N THR A 178 -19.27 4.99 5.25
CA THR A 178 -19.01 5.54 3.91
C THR A 178 -19.83 4.87 2.80
N LYS A 179 -20.97 4.24 3.18
CA LYS A 179 -21.83 3.50 2.25
C LYS A 179 -22.34 4.33 1.07
N ASP A 180 -22.57 5.63 1.28
CA ASP A 180 -23.05 6.55 0.24
C ASP A 180 -21.97 6.92 -0.79
N GLN A 181 -20.74 6.43 -0.58
CA GLN A 181 -19.58 6.53 -1.46
C GLN A 181 -19.04 5.11 -1.79
N ASP A 182 -19.92 4.14 -1.98
CA ASP A 182 -19.57 2.73 -2.27
C ASP A 182 -18.53 2.14 -1.30
N SER A 183 -18.62 2.50 -0.02
CA SER A 183 -17.70 2.07 1.05
C SER A 183 -16.23 2.48 0.84
N LEU A 184 -15.98 3.57 0.10
CA LEU A 184 -14.64 4.05 -0.28
C LEU A 184 -13.72 4.35 0.92
N GLY A 185 -14.27 4.58 2.12
CA GLY A 185 -13.46 4.71 3.33
C GLY A 185 -12.55 3.51 3.58
N CYS A 186 -12.98 2.31 3.20
CA CYS A 186 -12.18 1.09 3.32
C CYS A 186 -10.98 1.06 2.36
N ALA A 187 -11.04 1.75 1.22
CA ALA A 187 -9.89 1.89 0.31
C ALA A 187 -8.75 2.73 0.93
N LYS A 188 -9.06 3.53 1.95
CA LYS A 188 -8.10 4.35 2.72
C LYS A 188 -7.62 3.68 4.02
N LEU A 189 -8.04 2.45 4.30
CA LEU A 189 -7.73 1.69 5.52
C LEU A 189 -7.00 0.40 5.18
N VAL A 190 -5.84 0.19 5.79
CA VAL A 190 -5.03 -1.03 5.60
C VAL A 190 -4.72 -1.69 6.92
N VAL A 191 -4.89 -3.02 7.01
CA VAL A 191 -4.45 -3.81 8.16
C VAL A 191 -3.16 -4.53 7.78
N PHE A 192 -2.10 -4.31 8.55
CA PHE A 192 -0.76 -4.86 8.26
C PHE A 192 -0.33 -5.96 9.23
N CYS A 193 0.52 -6.85 8.71
CA CYS A 193 1.52 -7.59 9.46
C CYS A 193 2.90 -7.24 8.90
N ASN A 194 3.89 -6.99 9.78
CA ASN A 194 5.24 -6.54 9.39
C ASN A 194 5.23 -5.26 8.52
N ALA A 195 4.46 -4.25 8.89
CA ALA A 195 4.43 -2.98 8.17
C ALA A 195 5.82 -2.34 8.10
N PRO A 196 6.31 -1.91 6.93
CA PRO A 196 7.57 -1.18 6.81
C PRO A 196 7.42 0.27 7.23
N ASP A 197 8.48 0.82 7.81
CA ASP A 197 8.53 2.18 8.34
C ASP A 197 8.75 3.25 7.26
N ASP A 198 9.18 2.84 6.07
CA ASP A 198 9.64 3.68 4.95
C ASP A 198 8.74 3.61 3.71
N ASN A 199 7.56 3.02 3.82
CA ASN A 199 6.64 2.81 2.68
C ASN A 199 6.12 4.15 2.10
N PRO A 200 6.46 4.52 0.85
CA PRO A 200 5.95 5.74 0.22
C PRO A 200 4.66 5.53 -0.56
N PHE A 201 4.25 4.31 -0.79
CA PHE A 201 3.44 3.95 -1.94
C PHE A 201 1.98 3.73 -1.60
N MET A 202 1.71 3.02 -0.52
CA MET A 202 0.39 2.52 -0.22
C MET A 202 -0.45 3.49 0.61
N ALA A 203 -1.76 3.44 0.47
CA ALA A 203 -2.65 3.98 1.49
C ALA A 203 -2.28 3.35 2.85
N GLY A 204 -2.23 4.13 3.91
CA GLY A 204 -1.80 3.64 5.22
C GLY A 204 -0.28 3.62 5.46
N ALA A 205 0.52 4.16 4.55
CA ALA A 205 1.92 4.49 4.84
C ALA A 205 2.04 5.37 6.09
N PHE A 206 3.10 5.17 6.85
CA PHE A 206 3.45 6.03 7.97
C PHE A 206 4.96 6.28 8.01
N HIS A 207 5.37 7.30 8.75
CA HIS A 207 6.78 7.62 8.95
C HIS A 207 7.28 6.94 10.23
N GLY A 208 8.29 6.09 10.11
CA GLY A 208 8.88 5.36 11.24
C GLY A 208 9.51 6.27 12.27
N VAL A 209 9.43 5.88 13.55
CA VAL A 209 9.95 6.69 14.66
C VAL A 209 11.48 6.78 14.71
N THR A 210 12.17 5.91 13.99
CA THR A 210 13.63 5.87 13.88
C THR A 210 14.17 6.53 12.62
N GLU A 211 13.28 7.00 11.75
CA GLU A 211 13.63 7.70 10.50
C GLU A 211 14.08 9.15 10.78
N ALA A 212 14.68 9.80 9.77
CA ALA A 212 15.05 11.21 9.85
C ALA A 212 13.82 12.10 10.08
N ASP A 213 14.01 13.30 10.67
CA ASP A 213 12.91 14.23 10.97
C ASP A 213 12.05 14.55 9.75
N THR A 214 12.71 14.73 8.59
CA THR A 214 12.05 14.79 7.28
C THR A 214 12.86 13.98 6.26
N ILE A 215 12.14 13.28 5.36
CA ILE A 215 12.76 12.40 4.36
C ILE A 215 11.92 12.38 3.07
N ILE A 216 12.56 12.20 1.91
CA ILE A 216 11.89 11.98 0.63
C ILE A 216 12.05 10.52 0.23
N ASN A 217 10.92 9.83 0.10
CA ASN A 217 10.81 8.48 -0.46
C ASN A 217 10.05 8.56 -1.79
N VAL A 218 10.47 7.77 -2.77
CA VAL A 218 9.85 7.78 -4.10
C VAL A 218 9.40 6.39 -4.48
N GLY A 219 8.15 6.27 -4.91
CA GLY A 219 7.61 5.05 -5.51
C GLY A 219 7.61 5.17 -7.03
N VAL A 220 8.21 4.19 -7.71
CA VAL A 220 8.21 4.09 -9.17
C VAL A 220 7.52 2.81 -9.60
N SER A 221 6.78 2.88 -10.71
CA SER A 221 6.01 1.74 -11.22
C SER A 221 6.16 1.60 -12.73
N GLY A 222 5.84 0.44 -13.25
CA GLY A 222 5.89 0.16 -14.68
C GLY A 222 5.60 -1.31 -15.01
N PRO A 223 4.41 -1.84 -14.64
CA PRO A 223 3.99 -3.17 -15.10
C PRO A 223 4.00 -3.27 -16.62
N GLY A 224 3.50 -2.25 -17.32
CA GLY A 224 3.49 -2.20 -18.78
C GLY A 224 4.88 -2.29 -19.41
N VAL A 225 5.89 -1.69 -18.78
CA VAL A 225 7.29 -1.77 -19.24
C VAL A 225 7.80 -3.21 -19.15
N VAL A 226 7.51 -3.90 -18.04
CA VAL A 226 7.91 -5.30 -17.83
C VAL A 226 7.17 -6.22 -18.80
N LYS A 227 5.85 -6.01 -18.98
CA LYS A 227 5.04 -6.77 -19.95
C LYS A 227 5.63 -6.65 -21.35
N THR A 228 5.81 -5.43 -21.86
CA THR A 228 6.35 -5.19 -23.21
C THR A 228 7.75 -5.78 -23.40
N ALA A 229 8.59 -5.74 -22.36
CA ALA A 229 9.89 -6.40 -22.40
C ALA A 229 9.77 -7.92 -22.54
N LEU A 230 8.81 -8.56 -21.87
CA LEU A 230 8.58 -10.00 -21.93
C LEU A 230 8.02 -10.46 -23.28
N GLU A 231 7.24 -9.64 -23.97
CA GLU A 231 6.78 -9.93 -25.34
C GLU A 231 7.94 -10.21 -26.31
N GLN A 232 9.11 -9.60 -26.07
CA GLN A 232 10.31 -9.78 -26.91
C GLN A 232 10.99 -11.15 -26.68
N VAL A 233 10.66 -11.82 -25.59
CA VAL A 233 11.27 -13.12 -25.22
C VAL A 233 10.24 -14.23 -25.11
N ARG A 234 9.06 -14.09 -25.73
CA ARG A 234 8.03 -15.14 -25.78
C ARG A 234 8.62 -16.46 -26.27
N GLY A 235 8.30 -17.55 -25.58
CA GLY A 235 8.75 -18.90 -25.92
C GLY A 235 10.22 -19.18 -25.64
N LYS A 236 10.94 -18.24 -24.99
CA LYS A 236 12.28 -18.49 -24.47
C LYS A 236 12.21 -19.19 -23.12
N ASP A 237 13.37 -19.71 -22.67
CA ASP A 237 13.48 -20.34 -21.36
C ASP A 237 13.37 -19.34 -20.20
N PHE A 238 13.18 -19.88 -18.99
CA PHE A 238 13.05 -19.06 -17.78
C PHE A 238 14.31 -18.24 -17.44
N GLU A 239 15.50 -18.69 -17.83
CA GLU A 239 16.74 -17.95 -17.58
C GLU A 239 16.75 -16.64 -18.39
N THR A 240 16.43 -16.72 -19.68
CA THR A 240 16.29 -15.55 -20.57
C THR A 240 15.21 -14.59 -20.06
N LEU A 241 14.08 -15.13 -19.62
CA LEU A 241 12.97 -14.35 -19.07
C LEU A 241 13.38 -13.65 -17.78
N CYS A 242 14.03 -14.32 -16.85
CA CYS A 242 14.53 -13.73 -15.60
C CYS A 242 15.51 -12.57 -15.85
N GLU A 243 16.45 -12.75 -16.79
CA GLU A 243 17.40 -11.69 -17.15
C GLU A 243 16.68 -10.47 -17.76
N MET A 244 15.64 -10.69 -18.57
CA MET A 244 14.85 -9.58 -19.13
C MET A 244 14.12 -8.79 -18.03
N ILE A 245 13.42 -9.46 -17.11
CA ILE A 245 12.75 -8.81 -15.98
C ILE A 245 13.74 -8.00 -15.15
N LYS A 246 14.85 -8.60 -14.77
CA LYS A 246 15.88 -7.96 -13.93
C LYS A 246 16.47 -6.72 -14.59
N ARG A 247 16.79 -6.77 -15.89
CA ARG A 247 17.31 -5.63 -16.64
C ARG A 247 16.28 -4.50 -16.76
N THR A 248 15.01 -4.84 -16.97
CA THR A 248 13.92 -3.87 -17.05
C THR A 248 13.69 -3.20 -15.69
N ALA A 249 13.62 -3.98 -14.62
CA ALA A 249 13.49 -3.48 -13.25
C ALA A 249 14.66 -2.54 -12.86
N PHE A 250 15.88 -2.87 -13.28
CA PHE A 250 17.04 -1.98 -13.10
C PHE A 250 16.79 -0.60 -13.74
N LYS A 251 16.32 -0.55 -14.99
CA LYS A 251 16.09 0.71 -15.72
C LYS A 251 15.00 1.54 -15.05
N VAL A 252 13.87 0.92 -14.72
CA VAL A 252 12.74 1.57 -14.02
C VAL A 252 13.19 2.17 -12.68
N THR A 253 13.96 1.41 -11.89
CA THR A 253 14.49 1.90 -10.61
C THR A 253 15.41 3.11 -10.78
N ARG A 254 16.24 3.11 -11.83
CA ARG A 254 17.13 4.26 -12.12
C ARG A 254 16.36 5.55 -12.40
N VAL A 255 15.21 5.46 -13.06
CA VAL A 255 14.31 6.61 -13.26
C VAL A 255 13.77 7.13 -11.92
N GLY A 256 13.29 6.23 -11.07
CA GLY A 256 12.83 6.59 -9.71
C GLY A 256 13.92 7.24 -8.87
N GLN A 257 15.15 6.72 -8.92
CA GLN A 257 16.30 7.29 -8.20
C GLN A 257 16.66 8.71 -8.70
N LEU A 258 16.63 8.93 -10.02
CA LEU A 258 16.88 10.25 -10.60
C LEU A 258 15.91 11.30 -10.04
N VAL A 259 14.61 10.99 -10.06
CA VAL A 259 13.56 11.86 -9.52
C VAL A 259 13.71 12.06 -8.01
N ALA A 260 14.03 11.00 -7.26
CA ALA A 260 14.20 11.07 -5.82
C ALA A 260 15.36 11.97 -5.40
N GLN A 261 16.50 11.83 -6.07
CA GLN A 261 17.69 12.66 -5.81
C GLN A 261 17.45 14.13 -6.15
N GLU A 262 16.75 14.40 -7.24
CA GLU A 262 16.45 15.77 -7.64
C GLU A 262 15.40 16.41 -6.71
N ALA A 263 14.37 15.68 -6.29
CA ALA A 263 13.41 16.16 -5.31
C ALA A 263 14.10 16.46 -3.97
N SER A 264 14.95 15.55 -3.49
CA SER A 264 15.75 15.74 -2.28
C SER A 264 16.61 17.00 -2.36
N ARG A 265 17.31 17.21 -3.47
CA ARG A 265 18.17 18.37 -3.70
C ARG A 265 17.39 19.69 -3.68
N ARG A 266 16.25 19.76 -4.40
CA ARG A 266 15.44 20.99 -4.51
C ARG A 266 14.76 21.34 -3.19
N LEU A 267 14.26 20.33 -2.48
CA LEU A 267 13.56 20.53 -1.21
C LEU A 267 14.52 20.72 -0.02
N GLY A 268 15.82 20.39 -0.19
CA GLY A 268 16.79 20.41 0.91
C GLY A 268 16.48 19.34 1.98
N VAL A 269 15.81 18.25 1.60
CA VAL A 269 15.38 17.16 2.48
C VAL A 269 16.15 15.90 2.13
N LYS A 270 16.56 15.11 3.13
CA LYS A 270 17.30 13.86 2.94
C LYS A 270 16.57 12.91 1.99
N PHE A 271 17.30 12.32 1.05
CA PHE A 271 16.82 11.19 0.28
C PHE A 271 16.79 9.92 1.13
N GLY A 272 15.67 9.23 1.14
CA GLY A 272 15.45 7.96 1.83
C GLY A 272 15.61 6.79 0.89
N ILE A 273 14.49 6.34 0.31
CA ILE A 273 14.48 5.14 -0.54
C ILE A 273 13.76 5.35 -1.87
N VAL A 274 14.05 4.47 -2.81
CA VAL A 274 13.21 4.18 -3.98
C VAL A 274 12.50 2.87 -3.73
N ASP A 275 11.19 2.90 -3.85
CA ASP A 275 10.33 1.74 -3.87
C ASP A 275 10.00 1.39 -5.33
N LEU A 276 10.52 0.27 -5.82
CA LEU A 276 10.13 -0.28 -7.11
C LEU A 276 8.99 -1.27 -6.90
N SER A 277 7.78 -0.80 -7.01
CA SER A 277 6.59 -1.63 -6.94
C SER A 277 5.90 -1.69 -8.29
N LEU A 278 5.75 -2.90 -8.85
CA LEU A 278 4.88 -3.11 -9.99
C LEU A 278 3.44 -3.01 -9.49
N ALA A 279 2.97 -1.79 -9.36
CA ALA A 279 1.61 -1.45 -8.96
C ALA A 279 0.82 -1.08 -10.22
N PRO A 280 -0.12 -1.91 -10.65
CA PRO A 280 -0.88 -1.69 -11.88
C PRO A 280 -1.78 -0.46 -11.76
N THR A 281 -2.32 -0.07 -12.91
CA THR A 281 -3.42 0.89 -13.02
C THR A 281 -4.53 0.29 -13.88
N PRO A 282 -5.74 0.88 -13.89
CA PRO A 282 -6.81 0.45 -14.80
C PRO A 282 -6.51 0.68 -16.28
N ALA A 283 -5.37 1.29 -16.62
CA ALA A 283 -4.96 1.52 -18.00
C ALA A 283 -4.63 0.20 -18.70
N ILE A 284 -5.07 0.08 -19.95
CA ILE A 284 -4.79 -1.10 -20.77
C ILE A 284 -3.27 -1.28 -20.91
N GLY A 285 -2.80 -2.50 -20.67
CA GLY A 285 -1.39 -2.86 -20.77
C GLY A 285 -0.55 -2.58 -19.52
N ASP A 286 -1.13 -1.96 -18.47
CA ASP A 286 -0.46 -1.71 -17.20
C ASP A 286 -0.96 -2.69 -16.11
N SER A 287 -0.74 -3.99 -16.33
CA SER A 287 -1.31 -5.08 -15.56
C SER A 287 -0.24 -6.08 -15.11
N VAL A 288 -0.27 -6.47 -13.84
CA VAL A 288 0.56 -7.56 -13.31
C VAL A 288 0.01 -8.92 -13.76
N ALA A 289 -1.32 -9.06 -13.87
CA ALA A 289 -1.91 -10.28 -14.43
C ALA A 289 -1.44 -10.54 -15.86
N GLU A 290 -1.40 -9.51 -16.71
CA GLU A 290 -0.89 -9.65 -18.08
C GLU A 290 0.61 -10.03 -18.11
N ILE A 291 1.43 -9.58 -17.15
CA ILE A 291 2.82 -10.06 -17.00
C ILE A 291 2.85 -11.57 -16.72
N LEU A 292 1.97 -12.04 -15.83
CA LEU A 292 1.88 -13.49 -15.51
C LEU A 292 1.44 -14.31 -16.73
N GLU A 293 0.57 -13.77 -17.56
CA GLU A 293 0.12 -14.37 -18.82
C GLU A 293 1.25 -14.38 -19.85
N GLU A 294 2.05 -13.33 -19.96
CA GLU A 294 3.26 -13.32 -20.82
C GLU A 294 4.32 -14.33 -20.34
N ILE A 295 4.36 -14.66 -19.05
CA ILE A 295 5.23 -15.75 -18.53
C ILE A 295 4.75 -17.14 -19.03
N GLY A 296 3.51 -17.25 -19.49
CA GLY A 296 2.98 -18.47 -20.12
C GLY A 296 1.72 -19.03 -19.46
N LEU A 297 1.01 -18.25 -18.67
CA LEU A 297 -0.30 -18.64 -18.11
C LEU A 297 -1.42 -18.23 -19.06
N GLU A 298 -2.46 -19.04 -19.17
CA GLU A 298 -3.67 -18.69 -19.93
C GLU A 298 -4.41 -17.53 -19.27
N HIS A 299 -4.54 -17.60 -17.93
CA HIS A 299 -5.08 -16.54 -17.08
C HIS A 299 -4.36 -16.52 -15.75
N ALA A 300 -4.23 -15.33 -15.16
CA ALA A 300 -3.86 -15.20 -13.77
C ALA A 300 -4.85 -15.99 -12.89
N GLY A 301 -4.35 -16.81 -11.97
CA GLY A 301 -5.17 -17.75 -11.19
C GLY A 301 -4.99 -19.22 -11.61
N ALA A 302 -4.60 -19.50 -12.85
CA ALA A 302 -4.29 -20.85 -13.31
C ALA A 302 -3.19 -21.54 -12.48
N PRO A 303 -3.11 -22.88 -12.46
CA PRO A 303 -1.96 -23.58 -11.87
C PRO A 303 -0.64 -23.05 -12.44
N GLY A 304 0.31 -22.72 -11.56
CA GLY A 304 1.56 -22.06 -11.93
C GLY A 304 1.64 -20.57 -11.56
N THR A 305 0.50 -19.88 -11.34
CA THR A 305 0.46 -18.43 -11.04
C THR A 305 1.31 -18.05 -9.83
N THR A 306 1.23 -18.80 -8.73
CA THR A 306 2.03 -18.51 -7.53
C THR A 306 3.54 -18.66 -7.82
N ALA A 307 3.95 -19.65 -8.63
CA ALA A 307 5.35 -19.83 -9.02
C ALA A 307 5.83 -18.71 -9.96
N ALA A 308 5.02 -18.31 -10.94
CA ALA A 308 5.32 -17.20 -11.83
C ALA A 308 5.43 -15.88 -11.07
N LEU A 309 4.53 -15.62 -10.11
CA LEU A 309 4.58 -14.43 -9.26
C LEU A 309 5.82 -14.42 -8.34
N ALA A 310 6.20 -15.58 -7.79
CA ALA A 310 7.43 -15.70 -7.00
C ALA A 310 8.67 -15.35 -7.83
N LEU A 311 8.76 -15.86 -9.06
CA LEU A 311 9.81 -15.52 -10.00
C LEU A 311 9.81 -14.02 -10.31
N LEU A 312 8.68 -13.47 -10.69
CA LEU A 312 8.53 -12.04 -11.01
C LEU A 312 9.00 -11.17 -9.84
N ASN A 313 8.49 -11.43 -8.65
CA ASN A 313 8.80 -10.65 -7.45
C ASN A 313 10.29 -10.69 -7.10
N ASP A 314 10.93 -11.85 -7.22
CA ASP A 314 12.37 -12.02 -6.96
C ASP A 314 13.23 -11.27 -7.99
N GLN A 315 12.91 -11.38 -9.28
CA GLN A 315 13.70 -10.72 -10.33
C GLN A 315 13.55 -9.19 -10.30
N VAL A 316 12.35 -8.69 -9.98
CA VAL A 316 12.10 -7.25 -9.76
C VAL A 316 12.98 -6.72 -8.62
N LYS A 317 12.99 -7.41 -7.47
CA LYS A 317 13.84 -7.01 -6.33
C LYS A 317 15.33 -7.06 -6.67
N LYS A 318 15.80 -8.08 -7.38
CA LYS A 318 17.19 -8.18 -7.82
C LYS A 318 17.59 -7.02 -8.75
N GLY A 319 16.73 -6.66 -9.69
CA GLY A 319 16.95 -5.52 -10.58
C GLY A 319 17.01 -4.19 -9.82
N GLY A 320 16.08 -3.99 -8.86
CA GLY A 320 16.06 -2.83 -7.99
C GLY A 320 17.34 -2.64 -7.18
N VAL A 321 17.77 -3.67 -6.46
CA VAL A 321 18.99 -3.64 -5.63
C VAL A 321 20.25 -3.40 -6.47
N MET A 322 20.29 -3.86 -7.71
CA MET A 322 21.42 -3.57 -8.63
C MET A 322 21.42 -2.11 -9.10
N ALA A 323 20.28 -1.44 -9.12
CA ALA A 323 20.14 -0.07 -9.62
C ALA A 323 20.38 1.00 -8.56
N SER A 324 20.07 0.71 -7.30
CA SER A 324 20.17 1.66 -6.19
C SER A 324 20.58 0.95 -4.90
N THR A 325 21.40 1.62 -4.09
CA THR A 325 21.73 1.18 -2.73
C THR A 325 20.67 1.57 -1.70
N ALA A 326 19.70 2.37 -2.12
CA ALA A 326 18.62 2.88 -1.27
C ALA A 326 17.26 2.35 -1.79
N VAL A 327 17.09 1.03 -1.78
CA VAL A 327 15.82 0.37 -2.12
C VAL A 327 15.12 -0.03 -0.81
N GLY A 328 13.82 0.23 -0.73
CA GLY A 328 13.03 -0.05 0.47
C GLY A 328 11.54 -0.14 0.18
N GLY A 329 10.72 0.17 1.18
CA GLY A 329 9.27 0.14 1.07
C GLY A 329 8.71 -1.26 0.85
N LEU A 330 7.82 -1.38 -0.13
CA LEU A 330 7.13 -2.62 -0.49
C LEU A 330 7.65 -3.24 -1.79
N SER A 331 8.79 -2.79 -2.30
CA SER A 331 9.36 -3.19 -3.61
C SER A 331 9.03 -4.61 -4.05
N GLY A 332 8.50 -4.75 -5.27
CA GLY A 332 8.11 -6.04 -5.86
C GLY A 332 6.79 -5.96 -6.63
N ALA A 333 6.10 -7.08 -6.77
CA ALA A 333 4.85 -7.16 -7.52
C ALA A 333 3.63 -7.03 -6.59
N PHE A 334 2.73 -6.09 -6.91
CA PHE A 334 1.42 -5.92 -6.28
C PHE A 334 0.36 -6.72 -7.04
N ILE A 335 -0.67 -7.14 -6.33
CA ILE A 335 -1.78 -7.90 -6.90
C ILE A 335 -3.15 -7.31 -6.48
N PRO A 336 -3.38 -5.99 -6.62
CA PRO A 336 -4.69 -5.42 -6.36
C PRO A 336 -5.69 -5.91 -7.39
N VAL A 337 -6.95 -6.09 -7.00
CA VAL A 337 -7.98 -6.53 -7.96
C VAL A 337 -8.56 -5.35 -8.72
N SER A 338 -8.98 -4.28 -8.05
CA SER A 338 -9.67 -3.17 -8.72
C SER A 338 -8.78 -2.29 -9.60
N GLU A 339 -7.49 -2.29 -9.32
CA GLU A 339 -6.51 -1.45 -10.01
C GLU A 339 -5.83 -2.17 -11.21
N ASP A 340 -6.20 -3.44 -11.48
CA ASP A 340 -5.57 -4.29 -12.49
C ASP A 340 -6.63 -4.92 -13.41
N GLN A 341 -6.69 -4.48 -14.66
CA GLN A 341 -7.69 -4.98 -15.62
C GLN A 341 -7.58 -6.50 -15.84
N GLY A 342 -6.36 -7.04 -15.92
CA GLY A 342 -6.18 -8.48 -16.09
C GLY A 342 -6.60 -9.29 -14.85
N MET A 343 -6.44 -8.76 -13.62
CA MET A 343 -6.97 -9.39 -12.41
C MET A 343 -8.50 -9.39 -12.41
N ILE A 344 -9.13 -8.28 -12.82
CA ILE A 344 -10.59 -8.18 -12.98
C ILE A 344 -11.09 -9.22 -13.98
N ASP A 345 -10.44 -9.34 -15.13
CA ASP A 345 -10.80 -10.28 -16.18
C ASP A 345 -10.64 -11.73 -15.70
N ALA A 346 -9.57 -12.03 -14.96
CA ALA A 346 -9.34 -13.35 -14.38
C ALA A 346 -10.41 -13.73 -13.32
N VAL A 347 -10.86 -12.76 -12.52
CA VAL A 347 -11.98 -12.97 -11.57
C VAL A 347 -13.28 -13.23 -12.34
N ASN A 348 -13.59 -12.43 -13.35
CA ASN A 348 -14.81 -12.58 -14.16
C ASN A 348 -14.83 -13.90 -14.93
N ALA A 349 -13.68 -14.39 -15.40
CA ALA A 349 -13.53 -15.71 -16.03
C ALA A 349 -13.61 -16.88 -15.03
N GLY A 350 -13.60 -16.61 -13.72
CA GLY A 350 -13.56 -17.64 -12.67
C GLY A 350 -12.21 -18.33 -12.53
N ALA A 351 -11.16 -17.80 -13.13
CA ALA A 351 -9.79 -18.31 -13.02
C ALA A 351 -9.14 -17.90 -11.70
N LEU A 352 -9.44 -16.69 -11.21
CA LEU A 352 -8.90 -16.13 -9.98
C LEU A 352 -9.96 -16.12 -8.88
N THR A 353 -9.77 -16.93 -7.84
CA THR A 353 -10.62 -17.00 -6.65
C THR A 353 -9.98 -16.27 -5.48
N PHE A 354 -10.75 -16.03 -4.42
CA PHE A 354 -10.27 -15.38 -3.20
C PHE A 354 -9.14 -16.19 -2.55
N GLU A 355 -9.32 -17.50 -2.41
CA GLU A 355 -8.32 -18.42 -1.84
C GLU A 355 -7.05 -18.50 -2.70
N LYS A 356 -7.20 -18.33 -4.02
CA LYS A 356 -6.02 -18.25 -4.91
C LYS A 356 -5.24 -16.96 -4.70
N LEU A 357 -5.92 -15.83 -4.49
CA LEU A 357 -5.27 -14.57 -4.11
C LEU A 357 -4.51 -14.73 -2.78
N GLU A 358 -5.13 -15.31 -1.76
CA GLU A 358 -4.45 -15.61 -0.48
C GLU A 358 -3.19 -16.45 -0.70
N ALA A 359 -3.25 -17.49 -1.53
CA ALA A 359 -2.05 -18.28 -1.84
C ALA A 359 -0.96 -17.45 -2.56
N MET A 360 -1.36 -16.51 -3.42
CA MET A 360 -0.43 -15.62 -4.11
C MET A 360 0.23 -14.62 -3.16
N THR A 361 -0.44 -14.23 -2.08
CA THR A 361 0.13 -13.29 -1.09
C THR A 361 1.33 -13.87 -0.33
N CYS A 362 1.52 -15.18 -0.34
CA CYS A 362 2.75 -15.81 0.18
C CYS A 362 4.02 -15.31 -0.53
N VAL A 363 3.92 -14.88 -1.79
CA VAL A 363 5.06 -14.55 -2.65
C VAL A 363 4.99 -13.16 -3.29
N CYS A 364 3.87 -12.43 -3.18
CA CYS A 364 3.78 -11.05 -3.62
C CYS A 364 4.50 -10.09 -2.65
N SER A 365 4.52 -8.80 -2.95
CA SER A 365 5.17 -7.81 -2.08
C SER A 365 4.24 -7.17 -1.05
N VAL A 366 2.94 -7.26 -1.21
CA VAL A 366 1.97 -6.55 -0.34
C VAL A 366 1.05 -7.51 0.41
N GLY A 367 0.10 -8.15 -0.24
CA GLY A 367 -0.98 -8.94 0.38
C GLY A 367 -2.28 -8.83 -0.41
N LEU A 368 -3.41 -9.02 0.24
CA LEU A 368 -4.74 -8.78 -0.32
C LEU A 368 -4.97 -7.29 -0.45
N ASP A 369 -5.17 -6.82 -1.67
CA ASP A 369 -5.24 -5.40 -1.94
C ASP A 369 -6.42 -5.03 -2.84
N MET A 370 -7.18 -3.99 -2.44
CA MET A 370 -8.31 -3.45 -3.20
C MET A 370 -9.33 -4.51 -3.65
N ILE A 371 -9.75 -5.36 -2.72
CA ILE A 371 -10.69 -6.45 -3.00
C ILE A 371 -12.08 -6.08 -2.51
N ALA A 372 -13.03 -5.95 -3.43
CA ALA A 372 -14.45 -5.77 -3.12
C ALA A 372 -15.06 -7.11 -2.71
N ILE A 373 -15.78 -7.12 -1.58
CA ILE A 373 -16.47 -8.28 -1.03
C ILE A 373 -17.93 -7.90 -0.72
N PRO A 374 -18.85 -8.90 -0.56
CA PRO A 374 -20.25 -8.61 -0.23
C PRO A 374 -20.40 -7.75 1.02
N GLY A 375 -21.29 -6.78 0.97
CA GLY A 375 -21.52 -5.82 2.05
C GLY A 375 -22.16 -6.43 3.30
N ASP A 376 -22.70 -7.62 3.22
CA ASP A 376 -23.27 -8.43 4.33
C ASP A 376 -22.24 -9.39 4.95
N THR A 377 -20.98 -9.36 4.48
CA THR A 377 -19.90 -10.17 5.07
C THR A 377 -19.74 -9.87 6.56
N LYS A 378 -19.68 -10.93 7.37
CA LYS A 378 -19.56 -10.78 8.82
C LYS A 378 -18.21 -10.21 9.24
N ALA A 379 -18.20 -9.40 10.28
CA ALA A 379 -16.96 -8.88 10.88
C ALA A 379 -15.98 -10.00 11.29
N SER A 380 -16.50 -11.14 11.76
CA SER A 380 -15.66 -12.31 12.08
C SER A 380 -15.00 -12.93 10.86
N THR A 381 -15.67 -12.97 9.71
CA THR A 381 -15.08 -13.45 8.45
C THR A 381 -13.93 -12.52 8.00
N ILE A 382 -14.15 -11.21 8.06
CA ILE A 382 -13.10 -10.21 7.78
C ILE A 382 -11.92 -10.38 8.74
N ALA A 383 -12.18 -10.58 10.03
CA ALA A 383 -11.15 -10.84 11.03
C ALA A 383 -10.40 -12.15 10.76
N GLY A 384 -11.08 -13.20 10.29
CA GLY A 384 -10.47 -14.46 9.88
C GLY A 384 -9.47 -14.26 8.74
N ILE A 385 -9.88 -13.53 7.70
CA ILE A 385 -9.00 -13.18 6.56
C ILE A 385 -7.78 -12.36 7.02
N ILE A 386 -7.97 -11.40 7.92
CA ILE A 386 -6.87 -10.62 8.50
C ILE A 386 -5.91 -11.55 9.29
N ALA A 387 -6.44 -12.54 10.00
CA ALA A 387 -5.61 -13.52 10.72
C ALA A 387 -4.77 -14.38 9.76
N ASP A 388 -5.37 -14.88 8.67
CA ASP A 388 -4.70 -15.70 7.67
C ASP A 388 -3.58 -14.93 6.97
N GLU A 389 -3.85 -13.73 6.51
CA GLU A 389 -2.84 -12.84 5.92
C GLU A 389 -1.71 -12.49 6.91
N SER A 390 -2.07 -12.24 8.17
CA SER A 390 -1.07 -11.99 9.21
C SER A 390 -0.21 -13.24 9.47
N ALA A 391 -0.78 -14.44 9.40
CA ALA A 391 -0.03 -15.69 9.53
C ALA A 391 0.92 -15.90 8.35
N ILE A 392 0.48 -15.62 7.12
CA ILE A 392 1.32 -15.65 5.92
C ILE A 392 2.51 -14.69 6.08
N GLY A 393 2.26 -13.44 6.47
CA GLY A 393 3.30 -12.44 6.68
C GLY A 393 4.28 -12.83 7.78
N MET A 394 3.77 -13.30 8.91
CA MET A 394 4.56 -13.70 10.06
C MET A 394 5.48 -14.88 9.74
N VAL A 395 4.97 -15.93 9.11
CA VAL A 395 5.73 -17.16 8.81
C VAL A 395 6.76 -16.90 7.71
N ASN A 396 6.40 -16.16 6.68
CA ASN A 396 7.28 -15.87 5.55
C ASN A 396 8.22 -14.67 5.76
N GLN A 397 8.17 -14.02 6.94
CA GLN A 397 9.00 -12.87 7.28
C GLN A 397 8.88 -11.73 6.25
N LYS A 398 7.67 -11.50 5.76
CA LYS A 398 7.35 -10.47 4.78
C LYS A 398 6.20 -9.58 5.26
N THR A 399 6.07 -8.41 4.70
CA THR A 399 4.87 -7.58 4.88
C THR A 399 3.68 -8.26 4.22
N THR A 400 2.56 -8.34 4.93
CA THR A 400 1.25 -8.56 4.35
C THR A 400 0.31 -7.44 4.76
N ALA A 401 -0.57 -7.08 3.83
CA ALA A 401 -1.58 -6.04 4.00
C ALA A 401 -2.96 -6.64 3.66
N VAL A 402 -3.99 -6.14 4.30
CA VAL A 402 -5.38 -6.45 3.99
C VAL A 402 -6.12 -5.14 3.76
N ARG A 403 -6.54 -4.91 2.51
CA ARG A 403 -7.40 -3.79 2.09
C ARG A 403 -8.66 -4.37 1.44
N LEU A 404 -9.61 -4.76 2.30
CA LEU A 404 -10.91 -5.29 1.90
C LEU A 404 -11.96 -4.19 1.93
N ILE A 405 -12.86 -4.23 0.95
CA ILE A 405 -13.94 -3.26 0.81
C ILE A 405 -15.27 -4.00 0.83
N PRO A 406 -15.91 -4.17 2.01
CA PRO A 406 -17.28 -4.66 2.09
C PRO A 406 -18.22 -3.61 1.47
N VAL A 407 -18.78 -3.88 0.29
CA VAL A 407 -19.60 -2.89 -0.43
C VAL A 407 -21.03 -2.98 0.05
N ILE A 408 -21.40 -2.08 0.95
CA ILE A 408 -22.72 -2.10 1.60
C ILE A 408 -23.85 -1.99 0.56
N GLY A 409 -24.75 -2.97 0.58
CA GLY A 409 -25.90 -3.05 -0.33
C GLY A 409 -25.64 -3.78 -1.64
N LYS A 410 -24.41 -4.23 -1.89
CA LYS A 410 -24.03 -5.01 -3.07
C LYS A 410 -23.58 -6.43 -2.70
N GLY A 411 -23.73 -7.35 -3.64
CA GLY A 411 -23.41 -8.78 -3.48
C GLY A 411 -22.59 -9.34 -4.64
N VAL A 412 -22.28 -10.63 -4.56
CA VAL A 412 -21.53 -11.36 -5.59
C VAL A 412 -22.16 -11.21 -6.96
N GLY A 413 -21.36 -10.94 -7.99
CA GLY A 413 -21.80 -10.73 -9.37
C GLY A 413 -22.10 -9.28 -9.74
N GLU A 414 -22.11 -8.37 -8.75
CA GLU A 414 -22.19 -6.94 -8.98
C GLU A 414 -20.79 -6.32 -9.10
N VAL A 415 -20.73 -5.09 -9.60
CA VAL A 415 -19.50 -4.32 -9.78
C VAL A 415 -19.57 -3.03 -8.96
N VAL A 416 -18.43 -2.60 -8.45
CA VAL A 416 -18.28 -1.32 -7.77
C VAL A 416 -17.26 -0.47 -8.50
N GLU A 417 -17.52 0.83 -8.67
CA GLU A 417 -16.60 1.82 -9.23
C GLU A 417 -16.03 2.69 -8.13
N PHE A 418 -14.68 2.72 -8.02
CA PHE A 418 -13.96 3.61 -7.12
C PHE A 418 -13.43 4.86 -7.83
N GLY A 419 -13.28 4.78 -9.14
CA GLY A 419 -12.81 5.86 -10.00
C GLY A 419 -11.31 6.13 -9.95
N GLY A 420 -10.82 6.93 -10.91
CA GLY A 420 -9.41 7.32 -11.02
C GLY A 420 -8.46 6.11 -11.06
N LEU A 421 -7.38 6.17 -10.28
CA LEU A 421 -6.40 5.09 -10.18
C LEU A 421 -6.90 3.88 -9.39
N LEU A 422 -7.96 4.01 -8.60
CA LEU A 422 -8.53 2.91 -7.83
C LEU A 422 -9.41 1.96 -8.67
N GLY A 423 -9.80 2.41 -9.86
CA GLY A 423 -10.50 1.62 -10.86
C GLY A 423 -11.88 1.14 -10.45
N TYR A 424 -12.19 -0.11 -10.79
CA TYR A 424 -13.44 -0.77 -10.46
C TYR A 424 -13.18 -2.25 -10.11
N ALA A 425 -14.10 -2.89 -9.38
CA ALA A 425 -13.92 -4.28 -9.00
C ALA A 425 -15.22 -5.08 -9.12
N PRO A 426 -15.15 -6.34 -9.59
CA PRO A 426 -16.20 -7.31 -9.32
C PRO A 426 -16.23 -7.65 -7.83
N ILE A 427 -17.42 -7.85 -7.28
CA ILE A 427 -17.58 -8.30 -5.90
C ILE A 427 -17.28 -9.79 -5.82
N MET A 428 -16.17 -10.13 -5.15
CA MET A 428 -15.69 -11.50 -5.04
C MET A 428 -16.40 -12.25 -3.92
N PRO A 429 -16.78 -13.53 -4.13
CA PRO A 429 -17.33 -14.35 -3.06
C PRO A 429 -16.27 -14.61 -1.98
N VAL A 430 -16.72 -14.64 -0.73
CA VAL A 430 -15.91 -15.08 0.41
C VAL A 430 -16.47 -16.37 0.99
N ASN A 431 -15.63 -17.15 1.69
CA ASN A 431 -16.05 -18.39 2.30
C ASN A 431 -17.18 -18.16 3.30
N GLN A 432 -18.25 -18.98 3.24
CA GLN A 432 -19.47 -18.81 4.03
C GLN A 432 -19.44 -19.57 5.38
N PHE A 433 -18.44 -20.41 5.62
CA PHE A 433 -18.31 -21.12 6.88
C PHE A 433 -17.84 -20.21 8.00
N SER A 434 -18.43 -20.39 9.18
CA SER A 434 -18.14 -19.52 10.34
C SER A 434 -16.77 -19.79 10.94
N CYS A 435 -16.02 -18.74 11.18
CA CYS A 435 -14.81 -18.70 12.01
C CYS A 435 -15.03 -17.98 13.35
N ASP A 436 -16.29 -17.74 13.76
CA ASP A 436 -16.65 -16.97 14.96
C ASP A 436 -15.93 -17.48 16.21
N ALA A 437 -15.97 -18.79 16.47
CA ALA A 437 -15.33 -19.38 17.63
C ALA A 437 -13.79 -19.21 17.64
N PHE A 438 -13.16 -19.22 16.46
CA PHE A 438 -11.73 -18.97 16.32
C PHE A 438 -11.39 -17.51 16.66
N VAL A 439 -12.09 -16.56 16.07
CA VAL A 439 -11.87 -15.12 16.28
C VAL A 439 -12.17 -14.72 17.74
N GLN A 440 -13.22 -15.30 18.35
CA GLN A 440 -13.62 -15.01 19.74
C GLN A 440 -12.62 -15.51 20.79
N ARG A 441 -11.66 -16.38 20.44
CA ARG A 441 -10.61 -16.79 21.38
C ARG A 441 -9.77 -15.62 21.85
N GLY A 442 -9.52 -14.61 20.99
CA GLY A 442 -8.70 -13.45 21.32
C GLY A 442 -7.25 -13.81 21.69
N GLY A 443 -6.63 -12.93 22.45
CA GLY A 443 -5.25 -13.13 22.93
C GLY A 443 -4.21 -13.03 21.82
N ARG A 444 -3.28 -13.98 21.75
CA ARG A 444 -2.15 -13.92 20.82
C ARG A 444 -1.85 -15.26 20.17
N ILE A 445 -1.68 -15.27 18.86
CA ILE A 445 -0.97 -16.35 18.17
C ILE A 445 0.53 -16.06 18.30
N PRO A 446 1.31 -16.96 18.93
CA PRO A 446 2.73 -16.69 19.19
C PRO A 446 3.55 -16.66 17.91
N ALA A 447 4.65 -15.93 17.95
CA ALA A 447 5.62 -15.91 16.86
C ALA A 447 6.19 -17.33 16.61
N PRO A 448 6.43 -17.71 15.33
CA PRO A 448 6.98 -19.02 15.02
C PRO A 448 8.41 -19.17 15.55
N ILE A 449 8.79 -20.39 15.88
CA ILE A 449 10.09 -20.67 16.57
C ILE A 449 11.30 -20.19 15.75
N HIS A 450 11.20 -20.20 14.41
CA HIS A 450 12.28 -19.74 13.55
C HIS A 450 12.48 -18.22 13.53
N SER A 451 11.55 -17.43 14.09
CA SER A 451 11.70 -15.99 14.23
C SER A 451 12.67 -15.60 15.37
N PHE A 452 13.03 -16.54 16.21
CA PHE A 452 14.02 -16.37 17.27
C PHE A 452 15.46 -16.71 16.84
N LYS A 453 15.74 -16.67 15.54
CA LYS A 453 17.11 -16.77 15.05
C LYS A 453 17.89 -15.52 15.47
N ASN A 454 18.79 -15.70 16.39
CA ASN A 454 19.78 -14.70 16.77
C ASN A 454 21.09 -14.91 16.01
#